data_c397485d33d240034fd057f4545aa114
#
_entry.id   c397485d33d240034fd057f4545aa114
#
_cell.length_a   1.000
_cell.length_b   1.000
_cell.length_c   1.000
_cell.angle_alpha   90.00
_cell.angle_beta   90.00
_cell.angle_gamma   90.00
#
_symmetry.space_group_name_H-M   'P 1'
#
loop_
_entity.id
_entity.type
_entity.pdbx_description
1 polymer ?
#
loop_
_entity_poly.entity_id
_entity_poly.type
_entity_poly.pdbx_seq_one_letter_code
_entity_poly.pdbx_strand_id
1 'polypeptide(L)'
;MQRTVVVGMGHIGHRHARAYTECEQAQLVAVCDRVEELARAAGEKFGVPYFTSAKECYAAMQPDVVSITTGGYEYSSDHYEPTMQAFEAGCNVLGEKPISNDLRHATEMVETAARLGLCYGIDMNHRFTPAARQAKKWQDDGRIGSLLFCNMALWIGKFMPLDSVYYHLKALNPHSVNIMQYFCGPIKEVSTFAMKAPGRDIYSTQSTAMRFENGAVGHLTSSYDIKRGHPMERCEVAGTDGRFVFEDMWREATLYPAETYVKEVYTNPIFDGFESFYDTFRDRIHAFVRQVDAGCKPEEIDGSGREGLEASRVIHAMIRSVEEGGAVVQVKDITE
;
A
#
# COMPACT_ATOMS: atom_id res chain seq x y z
N MET A 1 1.93 -10.15 23.22
CA MET A 1 3.00 -10.29 22.21
C MET A 1 2.50 -11.24 21.13
N GLN A 2 2.40 -10.81 19.89
CA GLN A 2 1.85 -11.56 18.77
C GLN A 2 2.90 -12.51 18.16
N ARG A 3 2.54 -13.77 17.98
CA ARG A 3 3.37 -14.77 17.27
C ARG A 3 3.25 -14.52 15.77
N THR A 4 4.35 -14.22 15.09
CA THR A 4 4.31 -13.78 13.69
C THR A 4 5.04 -14.76 12.77
N VAL A 5 4.50 -14.94 11.57
CA VAL A 5 5.07 -15.72 10.48
C VAL A 5 5.15 -14.86 9.21
N VAL A 6 6.20 -15.06 8.41
CA VAL A 6 6.32 -14.43 7.09
C VAL A 6 6.31 -15.50 6.01
N VAL A 7 5.44 -15.35 5.02
CA VAL A 7 5.30 -16.24 3.86
C VAL A 7 5.73 -15.51 2.59
N GLY A 8 6.73 -16.06 1.90
CA GLY A 8 7.39 -15.44 0.76
C GLY A 8 8.70 -14.76 1.18
N MET A 9 9.83 -15.47 1.12
CA MET A 9 11.13 -14.98 1.61
C MET A 9 12.00 -14.37 0.50
N GLY A 10 11.35 -13.61 -0.42
CA GLY A 10 12.04 -12.69 -1.30
C GLY A 10 12.57 -11.46 -0.54
N HIS A 11 13.03 -10.44 -1.28
CA HIS A 11 13.61 -9.26 -0.65
C HIS A 11 12.61 -8.46 0.22
N ILE A 12 11.32 -8.49 -0.10
CA ILE A 12 10.27 -7.87 0.72
C ILE A 12 10.02 -8.69 1.99
N GLY A 13 9.93 -10.02 1.87
CA GLY A 13 9.78 -10.89 3.04
C GLY A 13 10.88 -10.72 4.07
N HIS A 14 12.11 -10.52 3.63
CA HIS A 14 13.21 -10.19 4.53
C HIS A 14 13.01 -8.86 5.28
N ARG A 15 12.37 -7.85 4.66
CA ARG A 15 12.03 -6.58 5.34
C ARG A 15 10.97 -6.78 6.40
N HIS A 16 9.91 -7.57 6.07
CA HIS A 16 8.86 -7.92 7.03
C HIS A 16 9.42 -8.72 8.22
N ALA A 17 10.20 -9.76 7.95
CA ALA A 17 10.82 -10.55 8.99
C ALA A 17 11.71 -9.70 9.92
N ARG A 18 12.52 -8.81 9.34
CA ARG A 18 13.33 -7.85 10.10
C ARG A 18 12.45 -6.93 10.95
N ALA A 19 11.38 -6.36 10.39
CA ALA A 19 10.49 -5.47 11.13
C ALA A 19 9.83 -6.17 12.33
N TYR A 20 9.47 -7.45 12.20
CA TYR A 20 8.97 -8.23 13.34
C TYR A 20 10.01 -8.45 14.42
N THR A 21 11.29 -8.64 14.07
CA THR A 21 12.36 -8.78 15.09
C THR A 21 12.67 -7.47 15.81
N GLU A 22 12.28 -6.33 15.25
CA GLU A 22 12.43 -4.99 15.82
C GLU A 22 11.16 -4.51 16.55
N CYS A 23 10.06 -5.28 16.56
CA CYS A 23 8.77 -4.92 17.16
C CYS A 23 8.60 -5.54 18.54
N GLU A 24 8.46 -4.73 19.58
CA GLU A 24 8.29 -5.20 20.96
C GLU A 24 7.02 -6.05 21.18
N GLN A 25 5.96 -5.81 20.37
CA GLN A 25 4.70 -6.53 20.46
C GLN A 25 4.67 -7.79 19.57
N ALA A 26 5.75 -8.11 18.85
CA ALA A 26 5.84 -9.26 17.95
C ALA A 26 6.96 -10.22 18.33
N GLN A 27 6.74 -11.48 18.01
CA GLN A 27 7.76 -12.53 18.02
C GLN A 27 7.73 -13.24 16.67
N LEU A 28 8.77 -13.07 15.86
CA LEU A 28 8.94 -13.88 14.66
C LEU A 28 9.18 -15.34 15.06
N VAL A 29 8.24 -16.24 14.75
CA VAL A 29 8.30 -17.65 15.18
C VAL A 29 8.67 -18.61 14.05
N ALA A 30 8.47 -18.23 12.79
CA ALA A 30 8.90 -18.99 11.62
C ALA A 30 8.88 -18.14 10.36
N VAL A 31 9.53 -18.67 9.31
CA VAL A 31 9.48 -18.17 7.94
C VAL A 31 9.08 -19.29 6.99
N CYS A 32 8.43 -18.94 5.87
CA CYS A 32 7.98 -19.90 4.89
C CYS A 32 8.23 -19.39 3.45
N ASP A 33 8.73 -20.25 2.58
CA ASP A 33 8.81 -20.01 1.15
C ASP A 33 8.73 -21.34 0.40
N ARG A 34 7.99 -21.39 -0.72
CA ARG A 34 7.90 -22.61 -1.55
C ARG A 34 9.24 -23.07 -2.12
N VAL A 35 10.20 -22.14 -2.23
CA VAL A 35 11.58 -22.41 -2.62
C VAL A 35 12.39 -22.72 -1.37
N GLU A 36 12.79 -23.97 -1.21
CA GLU A 36 13.46 -24.45 0.01
C GLU A 36 14.73 -23.67 0.34
N GLU A 37 15.54 -23.31 -0.65
CA GLU A 37 16.77 -22.55 -0.45
C GLU A 37 16.49 -21.17 0.17
N LEU A 38 15.41 -20.49 -0.27
CA LEU A 38 15.01 -19.19 0.28
C LEU A 38 14.47 -19.35 1.71
N ALA A 39 13.62 -20.36 1.94
CA ALA A 39 13.07 -20.63 3.27
C ALA A 39 14.19 -20.94 4.28
N ARG A 40 15.10 -21.85 3.92
CA ARG A 40 16.24 -22.26 4.78
C ARG A 40 17.17 -21.10 5.07
N ALA A 41 17.60 -20.36 4.04
CA ALA A 41 18.49 -19.21 4.21
C ALA A 41 17.88 -18.13 5.12
N ALA A 42 16.57 -17.92 5.01
CA ALA A 42 15.85 -17.00 5.90
C ALA A 42 15.75 -17.54 7.32
N GLY A 43 15.43 -18.84 7.51
CA GLY A 43 15.41 -19.48 8.82
C GLY A 43 16.75 -19.38 9.54
N GLU A 44 17.84 -19.67 8.85
CA GLU A 44 19.21 -19.53 9.39
C GLU A 44 19.52 -18.06 9.76
N LYS A 45 19.17 -17.11 8.89
CA LYS A 45 19.41 -15.68 9.10
C LYS A 45 18.68 -15.12 10.32
N PHE A 46 17.43 -15.51 10.53
CA PHE A 46 16.61 -14.98 11.62
C PHE A 46 16.60 -15.90 12.86
N GLY A 47 17.24 -17.06 12.80
CA GLY A 47 17.31 -18.00 13.92
C GLY A 47 15.97 -18.64 14.27
N VAL A 48 15.11 -18.89 13.27
CA VAL A 48 13.77 -19.44 13.42
C VAL A 48 13.56 -20.67 12.51
N PRO A 49 12.62 -21.56 12.84
CA PRO A 49 12.20 -22.65 11.94
C PRO A 49 11.79 -22.13 10.57
N TYR A 50 12.04 -22.93 9.53
CA TYR A 50 11.56 -22.64 8.18
C TYR A 50 10.64 -23.74 7.66
N PHE A 51 9.75 -23.38 6.75
CA PHE A 51 8.78 -24.27 6.12
C PHE A 51 8.73 -24.02 4.62
N THR A 52 8.36 -25.05 3.86
CA THR A 52 8.09 -24.92 2.41
C THR A 52 6.60 -24.94 2.08
N SER A 53 5.75 -25.20 3.06
CA SER A 53 4.29 -25.19 2.98
C SER A 53 3.72 -24.24 4.02
N ALA A 54 2.94 -23.25 3.57
CA ALA A 54 2.28 -22.28 4.45
C ALA A 54 1.29 -23.00 5.40
N LYS A 55 0.51 -23.96 4.89
CA LYS A 55 -0.44 -24.74 5.67
C LYS A 55 0.22 -25.52 6.80
N GLU A 56 1.35 -26.19 6.51
CA GLU A 56 2.13 -26.91 7.53
C GLU A 56 2.74 -25.96 8.56
N CYS A 57 3.24 -24.80 8.09
CA CYS A 57 3.75 -23.75 8.95
C CYS A 57 2.70 -23.25 9.94
N TYR A 58 1.48 -22.93 9.46
CA TYR A 58 0.40 -22.45 10.33
C TYR A 58 -0.04 -23.52 11.34
N ALA A 59 -0.18 -24.76 10.91
CA ALA A 59 -0.54 -25.87 11.80
C ALA A 59 0.50 -26.11 12.90
N ALA A 60 1.80 -26.02 12.57
CA ALA A 60 2.89 -26.25 13.52
C ALA A 60 3.12 -25.07 14.45
N MET A 61 3.04 -23.85 13.93
CA MET A 61 3.46 -22.63 14.65
C MET A 61 2.31 -21.87 15.31
N GLN A 62 1.06 -22.09 14.87
CA GLN A 62 -0.13 -21.40 15.38
C GLN A 62 0.09 -19.89 15.55
N PRO A 63 0.39 -19.14 14.46
CA PRO A 63 0.67 -17.72 14.55
C PRO A 63 -0.61 -16.90 14.79
N ASP A 64 -0.46 -15.76 15.47
CA ASP A 64 -1.52 -14.76 15.64
C ASP A 64 -1.61 -13.85 14.41
N VAL A 65 -0.46 -13.56 13.78
CA VAL A 65 -0.31 -12.68 12.64
C VAL A 65 0.56 -13.32 11.57
N VAL A 66 0.14 -13.23 10.33
CA VAL A 66 0.89 -13.69 9.16
C VAL A 66 1.12 -12.54 8.20
N SER A 67 2.38 -12.33 7.78
CA SER A 67 2.68 -11.49 6.61
C SER A 67 2.71 -12.34 5.34
N ILE A 68 1.93 -11.91 4.33
CA ILE A 68 1.95 -12.50 2.99
C ILE A 68 2.76 -11.57 2.08
N THR A 69 3.96 -12.02 1.74
CA THR A 69 4.95 -11.28 0.92
C THR A 69 5.40 -12.11 -0.28
N THR A 70 4.54 -13.04 -0.72
CA THR A 70 4.73 -13.78 -1.97
C THR A 70 4.83 -12.81 -3.14
N GLY A 71 5.56 -13.18 -4.19
CA GLY A 71 5.63 -12.34 -5.38
C GLY A 71 4.24 -12.23 -6.00
N GLY A 72 3.67 -11.02 -6.01
CA GLY A 72 2.38 -10.77 -6.62
C GLY A 72 2.43 -10.86 -8.15
N TYR A 73 1.71 -9.98 -8.82
CA TYR A 73 1.61 -9.91 -10.26
C TYR A 73 2.99 -9.94 -10.98
N GLU A 74 4.00 -9.37 -10.36
CA GLU A 74 5.36 -9.24 -10.87
C GLU A 74 6.09 -10.58 -11.11
N TYR A 75 5.66 -11.64 -10.43
CA TYR A 75 6.36 -12.91 -10.40
C TYR A 75 5.44 -14.10 -10.70
N SER A 76 4.37 -13.86 -11.45
CA SER A 76 3.36 -14.88 -11.80
C SER A 76 2.81 -15.62 -10.57
N SER A 77 2.68 -14.90 -9.45
CA SER A 77 2.15 -15.39 -8.18
C SER A 77 0.99 -14.50 -7.74
N ASP A 78 0.28 -14.90 -6.71
CA ASP A 78 -0.79 -14.13 -6.09
C ASP A 78 -0.68 -14.22 -4.57
N HIS A 79 -1.35 -13.32 -3.89
CA HIS A 79 -1.48 -13.32 -2.44
C HIS A 79 -2.68 -14.14 -1.94
N TYR A 80 -3.57 -14.57 -2.85
CA TYR A 80 -4.86 -15.18 -2.52
C TYR A 80 -4.74 -16.47 -1.72
N GLU A 81 -4.13 -17.51 -2.29
CA GLU A 81 -4.09 -18.84 -1.66
C GLU A 81 -3.45 -18.81 -0.25
N PRO A 82 -2.23 -18.26 -0.04
CA PRO A 82 -1.63 -18.24 1.27
C PRO A 82 -2.40 -17.37 2.28
N THR A 83 -3.10 -16.32 1.84
CA THR A 83 -3.98 -15.51 2.69
C THR A 83 -5.20 -16.29 3.14
N MET A 84 -5.89 -16.99 2.22
CA MET A 84 -7.06 -17.80 2.56
C MET A 84 -6.69 -18.95 3.53
N GLN A 85 -5.53 -19.60 3.33
CA GLN A 85 -5.03 -20.60 4.26
C GLN A 85 -4.73 -20.01 5.65
N ALA A 86 -4.24 -18.77 5.73
CA ALA A 86 -4.01 -18.07 7.00
C ALA A 86 -5.34 -17.76 7.71
N PHE A 87 -6.36 -17.31 6.97
CA PHE A 87 -7.70 -17.09 7.53
C PHE A 87 -8.35 -18.38 8.02
N GLU A 88 -8.22 -19.50 7.28
CA GLU A 88 -8.70 -20.81 7.70
C GLU A 88 -8.01 -21.30 8.99
N ALA A 89 -6.75 -20.90 9.19
CA ALA A 89 -5.99 -21.17 10.42
C ALA A 89 -6.30 -20.20 11.58
N GLY A 90 -7.19 -19.22 11.37
CA GLY A 90 -7.58 -18.22 12.38
C GLY A 90 -6.59 -17.08 12.58
N CYS A 91 -5.71 -16.84 11.61
CA CYS A 91 -4.65 -15.84 11.72
C CYS A 91 -5.10 -14.47 11.17
N ASN A 92 -4.69 -13.39 11.85
CA ASN A 92 -4.74 -12.05 11.27
C ASN A 92 -3.68 -11.92 10.17
N VAL A 93 -3.95 -11.14 9.12
CA VAL A 93 -3.07 -11.08 7.95
C VAL A 93 -2.67 -9.65 7.60
N LEU A 94 -1.38 -9.44 7.34
CA LEU A 94 -0.86 -8.27 6.65
C LEU A 94 -0.35 -8.72 5.27
N GLY A 95 -1.08 -8.37 4.21
CA GLY A 95 -0.72 -8.72 2.82
C GLY A 95 0.06 -7.60 2.14
N GLU A 96 0.92 -7.98 1.19
CA GLU A 96 1.54 -7.03 0.25
C GLU A 96 0.54 -6.52 -0.79
N LYS A 97 0.88 -5.39 -1.38
CA LYS A 97 0.12 -4.80 -2.49
C LYS A 97 0.62 -5.33 -3.86
N PRO A 98 -0.25 -5.37 -4.89
CA PRO A 98 -1.69 -5.20 -4.80
C PRO A 98 -2.33 -6.33 -3.97
N ILE A 99 -3.52 -6.09 -3.43
CA ILE A 99 -4.22 -7.08 -2.58
C ILE A 99 -4.34 -8.46 -3.27
N SER A 100 -4.67 -8.46 -4.55
CA SER A 100 -4.67 -9.63 -5.45
C SER A 100 -4.52 -9.17 -6.90
N ASN A 101 -4.19 -10.09 -7.78
CA ASN A 101 -4.18 -9.91 -9.23
C ASN A 101 -5.60 -9.92 -9.84
N ASP A 102 -6.57 -10.50 -9.12
CA ASP A 102 -7.98 -10.67 -9.52
C ASP A 102 -8.91 -10.01 -8.49
N LEU A 103 -9.85 -9.18 -8.94
CA LEU A 103 -10.79 -8.48 -8.05
C LEU A 103 -11.74 -9.42 -7.32
N ARG A 104 -12.11 -10.55 -7.91
CA ARG A 104 -12.97 -11.57 -7.26
C ARG A 104 -12.23 -12.19 -6.08
N HIS A 105 -10.97 -12.55 -6.25
CA HIS A 105 -10.10 -13.03 -5.17
C HIS A 105 -9.94 -11.96 -4.08
N ALA A 106 -9.69 -10.71 -4.46
CA ALA A 106 -9.58 -9.61 -3.52
C ALA A 106 -10.87 -9.42 -2.70
N THR A 107 -12.04 -9.52 -3.35
CA THR A 107 -13.35 -9.43 -2.70
C THR A 107 -13.54 -10.58 -1.72
N GLU A 108 -13.29 -11.82 -2.15
CA GLU A 108 -13.41 -13.00 -1.31
C GLU A 108 -12.51 -12.96 -0.08
N MET A 109 -11.26 -12.49 -0.23
CA MET A 109 -10.33 -12.30 0.90
C MET A 109 -10.89 -11.32 1.93
N VAL A 110 -11.41 -10.18 1.49
CA VAL A 110 -11.99 -9.14 2.37
C VAL A 110 -13.25 -9.67 3.08
N GLU A 111 -14.15 -10.32 2.35
CA GLU A 111 -15.38 -10.89 2.90
C GLU A 111 -15.09 -12.03 3.87
N THR A 112 -14.11 -12.88 3.57
CA THR A 112 -13.71 -13.98 4.46
C THR A 112 -13.11 -13.46 5.76
N ALA A 113 -12.20 -12.48 5.70
CA ALA A 113 -11.65 -11.85 6.90
C ALA A 113 -12.77 -11.26 7.78
N ALA A 114 -13.71 -10.51 7.18
CA ALA A 114 -14.83 -9.92 7.89
C ALA A 114 -15.75 -10.99 8.52
N ARG A 115 -16.08 -12.06 7.78
CA ARG A 115 -16.91 -13.16 8.26
C ARG A 115 -16.28 -13.91 9.43
N LEU A 116 -14.97 -14.06 9.43
CA LEU A 116 -14.22 -14.74 10.49
C LEU A 116 -13.85 -13.81 11.67
N GLY A 117 -14.10 -12.51 11.55
CA GLY A 117 -13.72 -11.52 12.56
C GLY A 117 -12.20 -11.32 12.67
N LEU A 118 -11.46 -11.52 11.58
CA LEU A 118 -10.01 -11.40 11.52
C LEU A 118 -9.57 -10.04 10.98
N CYS A 119 -8.51 -9.51 11.55
CA CYS A 119 -7.88 -8.29 11.07
C CYS A 119 -7.13 -8.57 9.76
N TYR A 120 -7.46 -7.82 8.72
CA TYR A 120 -6.79 -7.90 7.44
C TYR A 120 -6.29 -6.52 7.02
N GLY A 121 -4.98 -6.36 6.93
CA GLY A 121 -4.30 -5.15 6.48
C GLY A 121 -3.55 -5.37 5.17
N ILE A 122 -3.37 -4.28 4.40
CA ILE A 122 -2.52 -4.25 3.19
C ILE A 122 -1.34 -3.31 3.42
N ASP A 123 -0.17 -3.69 2.91
CA ASP A 123 1.04 -2.87 3.07
C ASP A 123 1.06 -1.67 2.11
N MET A 124 0.16 -0.72 2.38
CA MET A 124 0.11 0.62 1.77
C MET A 124 0.99 1.57 2.58
N ASN A 125 2.29 1.28 2.65
CA ASN A 125 3.22 1.85 3.61
C ASN A 125 3.44 3.37 3.50
N HIS A 126 3.22 3.99 2.33
CA HIS A 126 3.50 5.43 2.13
C HIS A 126 2.66 6.34 3.03
N ARG A 127 1.41 6.00 3.34
CA ARG A 127 0.57 6.81 4.24
C ARG A 127 0.96 6.72 5.72
N PHE A 128 1.80 5.74 6.09
CA PHE A 128 2.28 5.56 7.46
C PHE A 128 3.54 6.37 7.76
N THR A 129 4.05 7.12 6.78
CA THR A 129 5.21 7.98 6.97
C THR A 129 4.90 9.17 7.88
N PRO A 130 5.88 9.68 8.64
CA PRO A 130 5.67 10.82 9.51
C PRO A 130 5.16 12.07 8.79
N ALA A 131 5.63 12.34 7.57
CA ALA A 131 5.18 13.47 6.76
C ALA A 131 3.69 13.34 6.38
N ALA A 132 3.23 12.14 5.93
CA ALA A 132 1.83 11.89 5.61
C ALA A 132 0.94 11.99 6.87
N ARG A 133 1.40 11.45 8.01
CA ARG A 133 0.68 11.56 9.29
C ARG A 133 0.60 13.01 9.78
N GLN A 134 1.65 13.80 9.63
CA GLN A 134 1.63 15.21 9.97
C GLN A 134 0.66 15.99 9.07
N ALA A 135 0.66 15.71 7.76
CA ALA A 135 -0.30 16.30 6.83
C ALA A 135 -1.76 15.93 7.21
N LYS A 136 -1.99 14.67 7.57
CA LYS A 136 -3.31 14.21 8.04
C LYS A 136 -3.73 14.92 9.33
N LYS A 137 -2.81 15.10 10.28
CA LYS A 137 -3.07 15.86 11.49
C LYS A 137 -3.49 17.30 11.18
N TRP A 138 -2.81 18.00 10.28
CA TRP A 138 -3.22 19.35 9.88
C TRP A 138 -4.64 19.36 9.29
N GLN A 139 -4.98 18.36 8.46
CA GLN A 139 -6.33 18.22 7.91
C GLN A 139 -7.37 17.98 9.01
N ASP A 140 -7.11 17.05 9.92
CA ASP A 140 -8.03 16.68 11.00
C ASP A 140 -8.21 17.81 12.03
N ASP A 141 -7.17 18.64 12.22
CA ASP A 141 -7.21 19.87 13.01
C ASP A 141 -7.97 21.03 12.27
N GLY A 142 -8.52 20.78 11.07
CA GLY A 142 -9.29 21.75 10.29
C GLY A 142 -8.45 22.82 9.58
N ARG A 143 -7.12 22.66 9.53
CA ARG A 143 -6.18 23.69 9.08
C ARG A 143 -6.28 24.02 7.58
N ILE A 144 -6.95 23.19 6.78
CA ILE A 144 -7.14 23.42 5.35
C ILE A 144 -8.61 23.70 4.97
N GLY A 145 -9.56 23.60 5.93
CA GLY A 145 -10.99 23.80 5.68
C GLY A 145 -11.61 22.70 4.81
N SER A 146 -12.60 23.07 3.99
CA SER A 146 -13.29 22.12 3.10
C SER A 146 -12.43 21.73 1.92
N LEU A 147 -12.35 20.43 1.62
CA LEU A 147 -11.53 19.88 0.52
C LEU A 147 -11.95 20.41 -0.85
N LEU A 148 -10.98 20.77 -1.67
CA LEU A 148 -11.17 21.25 -3.04
C LEU A 148 -10.50 20.30 -4.05
N PHE A 149 -9.22 20.00 -3.85
CA PHE A 149 -8.51 19.10 -4.78
C PHE A 149 -7.34 18.34 -4.13
N CYS A 150 -6.93 17.27 -4.82
CA CYS A 150 -5.71 16.51 -4.54
C CYS A 150 -4.91 16.30 -5.82
N ASN A 151 -3.64 16.71 -5.83
CA ASN A 151 -2.69 16.40 -6.91
C ASN A 151 -1.64 15.42 -6.40
N MET A 152 -1.47 14.31 -7.10
CA MET A 152 -0.52 13.26 -6.76
C MET A 152 0.40 12.97 -7.93
N ALA A 153 1.68 12.82 -7.64
CA ALA A 153 2.67 12.37 -8.62
C ALA A 153 3.58 11.31 -7.98
N LEU A 154 3.86 10.23 -8.73
CA LEU A 154 4.78 9.18 -8.31
C LEU A 154 5.52 8.62 -9.53
N TRP A 155 6.85 8.60 -9.48
CA TRP A 155 7.67 8.02 -10.53
C TRP A 155 8.89 7.30 -10.01
N ILE A 156 9.17 6.16 -10.63
CA ILE A 156 10.34 5.33 -10.35
C ILE A 156 10.85 4.80 -11.68
N GLY A 157 12.08 5.14 -12.07
CA GLY A 157 12.73 4.53 -13.24
C GLY A 157 12.87 3.03 -13.00
N LYS A 158 12.03 2.23 -13.66
CA LYS A 158 12.05 0.76 -13.57
C LYS A 158 11.99 0.16 -14.96
N PHE A 159 13.03 -0.59 -15.31
CA PHE A 159 13.04 -1.43 -16.48
C PHE A 159 12.83 -2.87 -16.04
N MET A 160 11.70 -3.47 -16.45
CA MET A 160 11.47 -4.91 -16.33
C MET A 160 10.78 -5.40 -17.60
N PRO A 161 11.24 -6.49 -18.21
CA PRO A 161 10.48 -7.21 -19.22
C PRO A 161 9.30 -7.88 -18.50
N LEU A 162 8.07 -7.45 -18.83
CA LEU A 162 6.87 -7.94 -18.15
C LEU A 162 5.79 -8.21 -19.17
N ASP A 163 5.09 -9.31 -18.98
CA ASP A 163 4.07 -9.82 -19.88
C ASP A 163 2.74 -9.04 -19.81
N SER A 164 2.56 -8.19 -18.80
CA SER A 164 1.32 -7.43 -18.64
C SER A 164 1.46 -6.00 -19.11
N VAL A 165 0.65 -5.63 -20.10
CA VAL A 165 0.60 -4.29 -20.66
C VAL A 165 0.26 -3.20 -19.63
N TYR A 166 -0.48 -3.53 -18.56
CA TYR A 166 -0.90 -2.63 -17.47
C TYR A 166 -0.08 -2.78 -16.20
N TYR A 167 1.08 -3.41 -16.27
CA TYR A 167 1.91 -3.65 -15.08
C TYR A 167 2.19 -2.40 -14.26
N HIS A 168 2.54 -1.28 -14.90
CA HIS A 168 2.81 -0.02 -14.21
C HIS A 168 1.60 0.45 -13.36
N LEU A 169 0.39 0.41 -13.92
CA LEU A 169 -0.81 0.82 -13.20
C LEU A 169 -1.06 -0.08 -11.98
N LYS A 170 -0.95 -1.40 -12.14
CA LYS A 170 -1.23 -2.38 -11.08
C LYS A 170 -0.16 -2.42 -9.99
N ALA A 171 1.11 -2.21 -10.34
CA ALA A 171 2.21 -2.38 -9.40
C ALA A 171 2.60 -1.10 -8.65
N LEU A 172 2.49 0.09 -9.30
CA LEU A 172 2.91 1.36 -8.70
C LEU A 172 1.74 2.13 -8.07
N ASN A 173 0.63 2.24 -8.77
CA ASN A 173 -0.46 3.14 -8.38
C ASN A 173 -1.26 2.75 -7.13
N PRO A 174 -1.21 1.50 -6.58
CA PRO A 174 -1.88 1.23 -5.30
C PRO A 174 -1.49 2.20 -4.20
N HIS A 175 -0.21 2.56 -4.09
CA HIS A 175 0.27 3.55 -3.11
C HIS A 175 -0.37 4.92 -3.32
N SER A 176 -0.31 5.44 -4.56
CA SER A 176 -0.83 6.77 -4.89
C SER A 176 -2.34 6.87 -4.70
N VAL A 177 -3.09 5.87 -5.18
CA VAL A 177 -4.55 5.82 -5.02
C VAL A 177 -4.92 5.77 -3.53
N ASN A 178 -4.22 4.96 -2.74
CA ASN A 178 -4.47 4.87 -1.30
C ASN A 178 -4.18 6.21 -0.59
N ILE A 179 -3.09 6.89 -0.91
CA ILE A 179 -2.78 8.24 -0.37
C ILE A 179 -3.90 9.24 -0.71
N MET A 180 -4.36 9.25 -1.96
CA MET A 180 -5.43 10.16 -2.38
C MET A 180 -6.74 9.85 -1.65
N GLN A 181 -7.10 8.57 -1.51
CA GLN A 181 -8.29 8.17 -0.74
C GLN A 181 -8.14 8.46 0.76
N TYR A 182 -6.93 8.33 1.31
CA TYR A 182 -6.64 8.65 2.72
C TYR A 182 -6.95 10.11 3.07
N PHE A 183 -6.65 11.04 2.17
CA PHE A 183 -6.91 12.47 2.39
C PHE A 183 -8.29 12.92 1.91
N CYS A 184 -8.77 12.39 0.79
CA CYS A 184 -9.95 12.92 0.13
C CYS A 184 -11.17 11.99 0.14
N GLY A 185 -11.05 10.80 0.73
CA GLY A 185 -12.12 9.81 0.75
C GLY A 185 -12.27 9.05 -0.58
N PRO A 186 -13.36 8.29 -0.77
CA PRO A 186 -13.52 7.41 -1.92
C PRO A 186 -13.51 8.15 -3.25
N ILE A 187 -12.82 7.56 -4.24
CA ILE A 187 -12.82 8.04 -5.63
C ILE A 187 -14.07 7.51 -6.33
N LYS A 188 -14.86 8.42 -6.90
CA LYS A 188 -16.12 8.15 -7.56
C LYS A 188 -15.94 7.75 -9.01
N GLU A 189 -15.15 8.51 -9.76
CA GLU A 189 -14.97 8.33 -11.20
C GLU A 189 -13.56 8.77 -11.65
N VAL A 190 -13.09 8.17 -12.73
CA VAL A 190 -11.76 8.45 -13.31
C VAL A 190 -11.83 8.60 -14.82
N SER A 191 -10.90 9.40 -15.38
CA SER A 191 -10.59 9.48 -16.80
C SER A 191 -9.07 9.42 -16.97
N THR A 192 -8.57 8.41 -17.68
CA THR A 192 -7.14 8.08 -17.74
C THR A 192 -6.62 8.05 -19.15
N PHE A 193 -5.52 8.75 -19.39
CA PHE A 193 -4.69 8.59 -20.57
C PHE A 193 -3.37 7.94 -20.18
N ALA A 194 -2.92 6.96 -20.99
CA ALA A 194 -1.67 6.30 -20.74
C ALA A 194 -0.87 6.17 -22.05
N MET A 195 0.45 6.15 -21.92
CA MET A 195 1.34 6.00 -23.06
C MET A 195 2.38 4.91 -22.80
N LYS A 196 2.83 4.28 -23.89
CA LYS A 196 4.02 3.45 -23.91
C LYS A 196 5.20 4.35 -24.29
N ALA A 197 6.16 4.51 -23.39
CA ALA A 197 7.37 5.26 -23.72
C ALA A 197 8.19 4.57 -24.82
N PRO A 198 9.07 5.28 -25.54
CA PRO A 198 9.90 4.68 -26.56
C PRO A 198 10.65 3.44 -26.07
N GLY A 199 10.49 2.32 -26.77
CA GLY A 199 11.11 1.03 -26.43
C GLY A 199 10.40 0.27 -25.29
N ARG A 200 9.16 0.63 -24.93
CA ARG A 200 8.33 -0.08 -23.95
C ARG A 200 7.15 -0.80 -24.62
N ASP A 201 6.89 -2.02 -24.19
CA ASP A 201 5.69 -2.77 -24.59
C ASP A 201 4.50 -2.57 -23.64
N ILE A 202 4.75 -1.99 -22.46
CA ILE A 202 3.74 -1.71 -21.43
C ILE A 202 3.34 -0.22 -21.44
N TYR A 203 2.12 0.10 -20.95
CA TYR A 203 1.77 1.47 -20.57
C TYR A 203 2.58 1.86 -19.35
N SER A 204 3.62 2.65 -19.56
CA SER A 204 4.65 2.96 -18.56
C SER A 204 4.52 4.36 -17.94
N THR A 205 3.69 5.21 -18.54
CA THR A 205 3.36 6.55 -18.03
C THR A 205 1.87 6.80 -18.19
N GLN A 206 1.24 7.36 -17.17
CA GLN A 206 -0.19 7.68 -17.20
C GLN A 206 -0.48 9.03 -16.54
N SER A 207 -1.64 9.59 -16.89
CA SER A 207 -2.25 10.78 -16.32
C SER A 207 -3.75 10.54 -16.15
N THR A 208 -4.24 10.66 -14.93
CA THR A 208 -5.63 10.39 -14.56
C THR A 208 -6.24 11.60 -13.89
N ALA A 209 -7.34 12.11 -14.44
CA ALA A 209 -8.24 13.03 -13.74
C ALA A 209 -9.29 12.21 -12.98
N MET A 210 -9.70 12.68 -11.79
CA MET A 210 -10.67 11.98 -10.96
C MET A 210 -11.58 12.92 -10.17
N ARG A 211 -12.71 12.39 -9.72
CA ARG A 211 -13.63 13.03 -8.80
C ARG A 211 -13.86 12.13 -7.60
N PHE A 212 -13.85 12.75 -6.42
CA PHE A 212 -14.17 12.07 -5.17
C PHE A 212 -15.66 12.12 -4.86
N GLU A 213 -16.15 11.23 -4.00
CA GLU A 213 -17.57 11.19 -3.60
C GLU A 213 -18.02 12.48 -2.90
N ASN A 214 -17.13 13.19 -2.21
CA ASN A 214 -17.41 14.47 -1.56
C ASN A 214 -17.42 15.67 -2.52
N GLY A 215 -17.19 15.45 -3.82
CA GLY A 215 -17.18 16.47 -4.87
C GLY A 215 -15.81 17.11 -5.14
N ALA A 216 -14.80 16.88 -4.32
CA ALA A 216 -13.45 17.31 -4.61
C ALA A 216 -12.93 16.66 -5.91
N VAL A 217 -11.97 17.31 -6.57
CA VAL A 217 -11.35 16.79 -7.80
C VAL A 217 -9.90 16.37 -7.54
N GLY A 218 -9.38 15.49 -8.39
CA GLY A 218 -8.01 15.02 -8.23
C GLY A 218 -7.30 14.76 -9.55
N HIS A 219 -6.00 14.70 -9.45
CA HIS A 219 -5.13 14.35 -10.57
C HIS A 219 -3.98 13.46 -10.10
N LEU A 220 -3.73 12.39 -10.82
CA LEU A 220 -2.60 11.48 -10.58
C LEU A 220 -1.77 11.34 -11.85
N THR A 221 -0.48 11.69 -11.77
CA THR A 221 0.51 11.33 -12.79
C THR A 221 1.49 10.32 -12.22
N SER A 222 1.74 9.23 -12.97
CA SER A 222 2.75 8.27 -12.57
C SER A 222 3.55 7.73 -13.76
N SER A 223 4.81 7.33 -13.49
CA SER A 223 5.71 6.88 -14.56
C SER A 223 6.76 5.89 -14.07
N TYR A 224 7.08 4.89 -14.91
CA TYR A 224 8.25 4.04 -14.78
C TYR A 224 9.43 4.48 -15.66
N ASP A 225 9.31 5.61 -16.36
CA ASP A 225 10.32 6.06 -17.32
C ASP A 225 11.21 7.19 -16.79
N ILE A 226 10.80 7.84 -15.71
CA ILE A 226 11.60 8.89 -15.07
C ILE A 226 12.66 8.24 -14.21
N LYS A 227 13.93 8.43 -14.59
CA LYS A 227 15.08 7.94 -13.83
C LYS A 227 15.05 8.54 -12.43
N ARG A 228 15.52 7.75 -11.45
CA ARG A 228 15.61 8.22 -10.06
C ARG A 228 16.36 9.56 -10.00
N GLY A 229 15.68 10.51 -9.50
CA GLY A 229 16.08 11.88 -9.26
C GLY A 229 15.18 12.38 -8.14
N HIS A 230 15.01 13.66 -7.99
CA HIS A 230 14.19 14.23 -6.93
C HIS A 230 13.15 15.19 -7.49
N PRO A 231 12.00 15.27 -6.82
CA PRO A 231 11.37 14.32 -5.90
C PRO A 231 10.80 13.11 -6.63
N MET A 232 10.68 11.96 -5.92
CA MET A 232 10.09 10.73 -6.47
C MET A 232 8.57 10.71 -6.28
N GLU A 233 8.09 11.22 -5.18
CA GLU A 233 6.68 11.30 -4.81
C GLU A 233 6.34 12.71 -4.35
N ARG A 234 5.18 13.20 -4.82
CA ARG A 234 4.64 14.49 -4.38
C ARG A 234 3.12 14.36 -4.24
N CYS A 235 2.61 14.78 -3.09
CA CYS A 235 1.18 14.91 -2.86
C CYS A 235 0.87 16.33 -2.39
N GLU A 236 -0.13 16.96 -3.01
CA GLU A 236 -0.68 18.24 -2.63
C GLU A 236 -2.18 18.11 -2.42
N VAL A 237 -2.65 18.51 -1.25
CA VAL A 237 -4.08 18.56 -0.93
C VAL A 237 -4.43 20.00 -0.55
N ALA A 238 -5.49 20.53 -1.14
CA ALA A 238 -5.96 21.89 -0.90
C ALA A 238 -7.42 21.92 -0.46
N GLY A 239 -7.70 22.84 0.41
CA GLY A 239 -9.04 23.19 0.87
C GLY A 239 -9.23 24.70 0.90
N THR A 240 -10.37 25.16 1.43
CA THR A 240 -10.76 26.58 1.45
C THR A 240 -9.84 27.45 2.31
N ASP A 241 -9.23 26.88 3.35
CA ASP A 241 -8.49 27.63 4.37
C ASP A 241 -6.99 27.37 4.35
N GLY A 242 -6.51 26.62 3.34
CA GLY A 242 -5.10 26.34 3.14
C GLY A 242 -4.84 25.09 2.29
N ARG A 243 -3.59 24.75 2.17
CA ARG A 243 -3.14 23.54 1.49
C ARG A 243 -1.89 23.00 2.14
N PHE A 244 -1.66 21.70 2.02
CA PHE A 244 -0.38 21.11 2.36
C PHE A 244 0.22 20.38 1.16
N VAL A 245 1.55 20.26 1.20
CA VAL A 245 2.34 19.50 0.23
C VAL A 245 3.31 18.63 1.02
N PHE A 246 3.46 17.36 0.65
CA PHE A 246 4.60 16.57 1.07
C PHE A 246 5.32 15.99 -0.14
N GLU A 247 6.64 15.91 -0.02
CA GLU A 247 7.53 15.43 -1.08
C GLU A 247 8.45 14.34 -0.54
N ASP A 248 8.83 13.42 -1.42
CA ASP A 248 9.72 12.29 -1.10
C ASP A 248 9.25 11.49 0.14
N MET A 249 7.94 11.23 0.23
CA MET A 249 7.28 10.39 1.24
C MET A 249 7.47 10.89 2.68
N TRP A 250 8.69 10.83 3.21
CA TRP A 250 8.97 11.09 4.63
C TRP A 250 9.86 12.31 4.88
N ARG A 251 10.38 12.95 3.84
CA ARG A 251 11.39 14.02 4.03
C ARG A 251 10.81 15.28 4.58
N GLU A 252 9.75 15.76 3.98
CA GLU A 252 9.17 17.05 4.34
C GLU A 252 7.67 17.07 4.08
N ALA A 253 6.94 17.76 4.96
CA ALA A 253 5.59 18.22 4.69
C ALA A 253 5.50 19.72 4.98
N THR A 254 4.85 20.48 4.11
CA THR A 254 4.68 21.93 4.27
C THR A 254 3.19 22.27 4.26
N LEU A 255 2.73 22.96 5.31
CA LEU A 255 1.41 23.57 5.37
C LEU A 255 1.50 25.05 4.94
N TYR A 256 0.61 25.45 4.05
CA TYR A 256 0.39 26.83 3.61
C TYR A 256 -1.02 27.29 4.05
N PRO A 257 -1.17 27.89 5.24
CA PRO A 257 -2.46 28.41 5.68
C PRO A 257 -2.91 29.55 4.77
N ALA A 258 -4.24 29.75 4.64
CA ALA A 258 -4.78 30.89 3.92
C ALA A 258 -4.50 32.22 4.65
N GLU A 259 -4.56 33.33 3.93
CA GLU A 259 -4.49 34.70 4.45
C GLU A 259 -3.24 35.01 5.28
N THR A 260 -2.13 34.28 5.06
CA THR A 260 -0.85 34.52 5.73
C THR A 260 0.32 34.34 4.77
N TYR A 261 1.45 35.00 5.09
CA TYR A 261 2.72 34.83 4.39
C TYR A 261 3.67 33.84 5.11
N VAL A 262 3.19 33.19 6.17
CA VAL A 262 3.95 32.21 6.96
C VAL A 262 3.51 30.81 6.57
N LYS A 263 4.46 29.91 6.38
CA LYS A 263 4.25 28.47 6.20
C LYS A 263 4.77 27.68 7.40
N GLU A 264 4.19 26.54 7.67
CA GLU A 264 4.69 25.58 8.65
C GLU A 264 5.39 24.43 7.91
N VAL A 265 6.57 24.04 8.37
CA VAL A 265 7.34 22.96 7.76
C VAL A 265 7.62 21.89 8.80
N TYR A 266 7.19 20.67 8.50
CA TYR A 266 7.62 19.46 9.17
C TYR A 266 8.78 18.87 8.38
N THR A 267 9.92 18.67 9.03
CA THR A 267 11.07 18.01 8.43
C THR A 267 11.35 16.69 9.13
N ASN A 268 11.83 15.70 8.40
CA ASN A 268 12.28 14.45 8.98
C ASN A 268 13.38 14.72 10.03
N PRO A 269 13.21 14.27 11.30
CA PRO A 269 14.18 14.53 12.35
C PRO A 269 15.58 14.00 12.04
N ILE A 270 16.62 14.71 12.48
CA ILE A 270 18.02 14.27 12.33
C ILE A 270 18.30 13.03 13.16
N PHE A 271 17.74 13.00 14.39
CA PHE A 271 17.77 11.85 15.27
C PHE A 271 16.40 11.20 15.28
N ASP A 272 16.33 9.88 15.32
CA ASP A 272 15.08 9.09 15.37
C ASP A 272 14.16 9.26 14.15
N GLY A 273 14.64 9.92 13.08
CA GLY A 273 13.91 10.06 11.80
C GLY A 273 14.04 8.83 10.91
N PHE A 274 13.36 8.89 9.76
CA PHE A 274 13.53 7.89 8.71
C PHE A 274 14.89 8.06 8.03
N GLU A 275 15.62 6.94 7.90
CA GLU A 275 16.93 6.90 7.24
C GLU A 275 16.83 6.27 5.84
N SER A 276 15.88 5.38 5.65
CA SER A 276 15.76 4.59 4.43
C SER A 276 14.32 4.21 4.08
N PHE A 277 14.13 3.71 2.86
CA PHE A 277 12.85 3.18 2.42
C PHE A 277 12.38 1.97 3.27
N TYR A 278 13.27 1.30 3.98
CA TYR A 278 12.90 0.23 4.92
C TYR A 278 12.01 0.75 6.06
N ASP A 279 12.24 1.96 6.54
CA ASP A 279 11.49 2.51 7.68
C ASP A 279 9.99 2.64 7.38
N THR A 280 9.60 2.81 6.11
CA THR A 280 8.19 2.82 5.71
C THR A 280 7.51 1.47 5.96
N PHE A 281 8.21 0.36 5.70
CA PHE A 281 7.74 -0.99 6.00
C PHE A 281 7.68 -1.23 7.50
N ARG A 282 8.76 -0.91 8.22
CA ARG A 282 8.82 -1.06 9.68
C ARG A 282 7.63 -0.39 10.35
N ASP A 283 7.38 0.87 10.06
CA ASP A 283 6.33 1.63 10.71
C ASP A 283 4.93 1.11 10.36
N ARG A 284 4.71 0.67 9.11
CA ARG A 284 3.45 0.03 8.70
C ARG A 284 3.21 -1.30 9.43
N ILE A 285 4.23 -2.16 9.47
CA ILE A 285 4.15 -3.49 10.11
C ILE A 285 3.93 -3.31 11.61
N HIS A 286 4.70 -2.44 12.27
CA HIS A 286 4.53 -2.14 13.69
C HIS A 286 3.14 -1.55 14.00
N ALA A 287 2.60 -0.68 13.13
CA ALA A 287 1.26 -0.14 13.31
C ALA A 287 0.20 -1.26 13.27
N PHE A 288 0.30 -2.20 12.33
CA PHE A 288 -0.62 -3.33 12.24
C PHE A 288 -0.55 -4.23 13.47
N VAL A 289 0.66 -4.62 13.86
CA VAL A 289 0.86 -5.47 15.05
C VAL A 289 0.29 -4.80 16.31
N ARG A 290 0.55 -3.49 16.50
CA ARG A 290 0.00 -2.75 17.65
C ARG A 290 -1.53 -2.70 17.65
N GLN A 291 -2.17 -2.55 16.49
CA GLN A 291 -3.63 -2.58 16.38
C GLN A 291 -4.19 -3.96 16.76
N VAL A 292 -3.59 -5.03 16.26
CA VAL A 292 -3.98 -6.41 16.61
C VAL A 292 -3.75 -6.68 18.10
N ASP A 293 -2.58 -6.33 18.64
CA ASP A 293 -2.23 -6.53 20.06
C ASP A 293 -3.14 -5.74 21.02
N ALA A 294 -3.63 -4.59 20.57
CA ALA A 294 -4.61 -3.77 21.31
C ALA A 294 -6.06 -4.29 21.19
N GLY A 295 -6.31 -5.35 20.40
CA GLY A 295 -7.65 -5.89 20.19
C GLY A 295 -8.54 -4.99 19.32
N CYS A 296 -7.93 -4.26 18.37
CA CYS A 296 -8.66 -3.44 17.41
C CYS A 296 -9.63 -4.31 16.60
N LYS A 297 -10.84 -3.81 16.33
CA LYS A 297 -11.80 -4.54 15.51
C LYS A 297 -11.35 -4.57 14.05
N PRO A 298 -11.76 -5.61 13.29
CA PRO A 298 -11.38 -5.74 11.88
C PRO A 298 -11.70 -4.51 11.02
N GLU A 299 -12.85 -3.86 11.27
CA GLU A 299 -13.29 -2.65 10.57
C GLU A 299 -12.52 -1.38 10.93
N GLU A 300 -11.77 -1.39 12.04
CA GLU A 300 -11.00 -0.25 12.55
C GLU A 300 -9.52 -0.31 12.11
N ILE A 301 -9.12 -1.37 11.40
CA ILE A 301 -7.74 -1.52 10.92
C ILE A 301 -7.40 -0.42 9.92
N ASP A 302 -6.40 0.37 10.24
CA ASP A 302 -5.84 1.40 9.38
C ASP A 302 -5.04 0.74 8.23
N GLY A 303 -5.34 1.07 6.98
CA GLY A 303 -4.80 0.35 5.81
C GLY A 303 -5.38 -1.06 5.68
N SER A 304 -6.70 -1.18 5.84
CA SER A 304 -7.42 -2.45 5.82
C SER A 304 -7.44 -3.12 4.43
N GLY A 305 -7.77 -4.41 4.42
CA GLY A 305 -8.04 -5.15 3.17
C GLY A 305 -9.13 -4.50 2.32
N ARG A 306 -10.16 -3.88 2.95
CA ARG A 306 -11.19 -3.12 2.25
C ARG A 306 -10.61 -1.95 1.49
N GLU A 307 -9.73 -1.16 2.10
CA GLU A 307 -9.06 -0.05 1.42
C GLU A 307 -8.15 -0.54 0.29
N GLY A 308 -7.52 -1.70 0.44
CA GLY A 308 -6.76 -2.37 -0.62
C GLY A 308 -7.63 -2.77 -1.81
N LEU A 309 -8.83 -3.32 -1.55
CA LEU A 309 -9.83 -3.67 -2.57
C LEU A 309 -10.34 -2.42 -3.29
N GLU A 310 -10.66 -1.35 -2.56
CA GLU A 310 -11.11 -0.08 -3.14
C GLU A 310 -10.05 0.53 -4.04
N ALA A 311 -8.78 0.54 -3.61
CA ALA A 311 -7.67 0.99 -4.45
C ALA A 311 -7.54 0.15 -5.73
N SER A 312 -7.71 -1.18 -5.64
CA SER A 312 -7.69 -2.07 -6.80
C SER A 312 -8.85 -1.79 -7.77
N ARG A 313 -10.05 -1.52 -7.27
CA ARG A 313 -11.20 -1.11 -8.12
C ARG A 313 -10.91 0.18 -8.89
N VAL A 314 -10.32 1.17 -8.24
CA VAL A 314 -9.91 2.42 -8.90
C VAL A 314 -8.89 2.13 -10.01
N ILE A 315 -7.90 1.29 -9.77
CA ILE A 315 -6.91 0.92 -10.78
C ILE A 315 -7.55 0.20 -11.96
N HIS A 316 -8.49 -0.69 -11.74
CA HIS A 316 -9.24 -1.34 -12.81
C HIS A 316 -10.12 -0.35 -13.59
N ALA A 317 -10.72 0.64 -12.90
CA ALA A 317 -11.41 1.75 -13.59
C ALA A 317 -10.46 2.59 -14.45
N MET A 318 -9.24 2.86 -13.97
CA MET A 318 -8.21 3.53 -14.76
C MET A 318 -7.81 2.74 -16.00
N ILE A 319 -7.64 1.42 -15.88
CA ILE A 319 -7.32 0.53 -17.00
C ILE A 319 -8.45 0.55 -18.02
N ARG A 320 -9.70 0.36 -17.57
CA ARG A 320 -10.86 0.42 -18.45
C ARG A 320 -10.99 1.75 -19.17
N SER A 321 -10.73 2.86 -18.47
CA SER A 321 -10.70 4.18 -19.10
C SER A 321 -9.65 4.30 -20.20
N VAL A 322 -8.45 3.73 -20.02
CA VAL A 322 -7.43 3.66 -21.08
C VAL A 322 -7.92 2.86 -22.28
N GLU A 323 -8.56 1.71 -22.07
CA GLU A 323 -9.09 0.84 -23.12
C GLU A 323 -10.24 1.51 -23.88
N GLU A 324 -11.01 2.35 -23.21
CA GLU A 324 -12.11 3.14 -23.79
C GLU A 324 -11.66 4.53 -24.29
N GLY A 325 -10.35 4.74 -24.51
CA GLY A 325 -9.81 5.97 -25.10
C GLY A 325 -9.88 7.21 -24.22
N GLY A 326 -9.89 7.04 -22.90
CA GLY A 326 -9.96 8.12 -21.91
C GLY A 326 -11.39 8.44 -21.46
N ALA A 327 -12.35 7.57 -21.74
CA ALA A 327 -13.72 7.74 -21.28
C ALA A 327 -13.80 7.82 -19.74
N VAL A 328 -14.79 8.55 -19.21
CA VAL A 328 -15.06 8.59 -17.77
C VAL A 328 -15.65 7.26 -17.33
N VAL A 329 -14.99 6.61 -16.38
CA VAL A 329 -15.43 5.33 -15.79
C VAL A 329 -15.82 5.54 -14.33
N GLN A 330 -17.01 5.06 -13.96
CA GLN A 330 -17.48 5.06 -12.57
C GLN A 330 -16.83 3.89 -11.82
N VAL A 331 -16.18 4.17 -10.68
CA VAL A 331 -15.50 3.13 -9.88
C VAL A 331 -16.48 2.07 -9.37
N LYS A 332 -17.71 2.47 -9.03
CA LYS A 332 -18.77 1.55 -8.57
C LYS A 332 -19.17 0.49 -9.61
N ASP A 333 -18.92 0.75 -10.92
CA ASP A 333 -19.26 -0.16 -12.01
C ASP A 333 -18.15 -1.21 -12.25
N ILE A 334 -17.11 -1.17 -11.45
CA ILE A 334 -16.01 -2.14 -11.45
C ILE A 334 -16.33 -3.21 -10.40
N THR A 335 -16.85 -4.32 -10.86
CA THR A 335 -17.26 -5.44 -10.00
C THR A 335 -16.36 -6.68 -10.13
N GLU A 336 -15.67 -6.82 -11.27
CA GLU A 336 -14.78 -7.96 -11.59
C GLU A 336 -13.54 -7.49 -12.37
#